data_641b564e3cdc2093446f1d89d73f408e
#
_entry.id   641b564e3cdc2093446f1d89d73f408e
#
_cell.length_a   1.000
_cell.length_b   1.000
_cell.length_c   1.000
_cell.angle_alpha   90.00
_cell.angle_beta   90.00
_cell.angle_gamma   90.00
#
_symmetry.space_group_name_H-M   'P 1'
#
loop_
_entity.id
_entity.type
_entity.pdbx_description
1 polymer ?
#
loop_
_entity_poly.entity_id
_entity_poly.type
_entity_poly.pdbx_seq_one_letter_code
_entity_poly.pdbx_strand_id
1 'polypeptide(L)'
;MASALIDASALVAAFGKQQKNATHYHELFHLAALEHWSLSTTWPCIVEASYLVAPPQRYTLLQWVASGAIAVFPFQQETLAEFVPLMQRYTQSPRTEMDLADASLVWLASETGVTRVMTSDVRDFARYRLPDGRAFEIL
;
A
#
# COMPACT_ATOMS: atom_id res chain seq x y z
N MET A 1 0.33 19.14 6.53
CA MET A 1 1.04 18.30 5.55
C MET A 1 0.22 17.05 5.28
N ALA A 2 -0.02 16.72 4.01
CA ALA A 2 -0.77 15.51 3.68
C ALA A 2 0.08 14.26 3.82
N SER A 3 -0.56 13.14 4.14
CA SER A 3 0.06 11.83 4.25
C SER A 3 -0.78 10.81 3.50
N ALA A 4 -0.15 9.78 2.97
CA ALA A 4 -0.85 8.69 2.31
C ALA A 4 -0.10 7.38 2.50
N LEU A 5 -0.85 6.29 2.59
CA LEU A 5 -0.32 4.92 2.55
C LEU A 5 -0.30 4.46 1.09
N ILE A 6 0.66 3.64 0.75
CA ILE A 6 0.84 3.17 -0.62
C ILE A 6 0.73 1.65 -0.65
N ASP A 7 -0.27 1.15 -1.37
CA ASP A 7 -0.43 -0.28 -1.65
C ASP A 7 0.50 -0.72 -2.79
N ALA A 8 0.84 -1.99 -2.81
CA ALA A 8 1.64 -2.58 -3.87
C ALA A 8 1.09 -2.30 -5.27
N SER A 9 -0.24 -2.32 -5.43
CA SER A 9 -0.89 -2.08 -6.72
C SER A 9 -0.57 -0.70 -7.29
N ALA A 10 -0.48 0.32 -6.46
CA ALA A 10 -0.11 1.67 -6.89
C ALA A 10 1.36 1.74 -7.32
N LEU A 11 2.24 1.03 -6.62
CA LEU A 11 3.65 0.95 -6.99
C LEU A 11 3.83 0.22 -8.33
N VAL A 12 3.10 -0.87 -8.53
CA VAL A 12 3.12 -1.62 -9.80
C VAL A 12 2.62 -0.74 -10.94
N ALA A 13 1.54 0.00 -10.72
CA ALA A 13 0.99 0.90 -11.74
C ALA A 13 1.95 2.03 -12.10
N ALA A 14 2.66 2.57 -11.10
CA ALA A 14 3.58 3.70 -11.32
C ALA A 14 4.91 3.28 -11.96
N PHE A 15 5.46 2.12 -11.58
CA PHE A 15 6.79 1.69 -12.00
C PHE A 15 6.83 0.63 -13.08
N GLY A 16 5.76 -0.17 -13.22
CA GLY A 16 5.68 -1.23 -14.21
C GLY A 16 5.52 -0.69 -15.62
N LYS A 17 5.84 -1.54 -16.62
CA LYS A 17 5.63 -1.20 -18.03
C LYS A 17 4.16 -1.36 -18.40
N GLN A 18 3.65 -0.40 -19.20
CA GLN A 18 2.33 -0.48 -19.83
C GLN A 18 1.20 -0.83 -18.87
N GLN A 19 1.28 -0.26 -17.67
CA GLN A 19 0.30 -0.54 -16.63
C GLN A 19 -0.97 0.28 -16.81
N LYS A 20 -2.10 -0.36 -16.53
CA LYS A 20 -3.38 0.30 -16.38
C LYS A 20 -3.29 1.30 -15.23
N ASN A 21 -3.90 2.47 -15.36
CA ASN A 21 -3.88 3.53 -14.36
C ASN A 21 -2.50 4.17 -14.12
N ALA A 22 -1.50 3.91 -14.96
CA ALA A 22 -0.17 4.47 -14.80
C ALA A 22 -0.19 6.00 -14.73
N THR A 23 -0.93 6.65 -15.64
CA THR A 23 -1.04 8.12 -15.67
C THR A 23 -1.58 8.67 -14.36
N HIS A 24 -2.63 8.06 -13.83
CA HIS A 24 -3.23 8.48 -12.55
C HIS A 24 -2.20 8.45 -11.41
N TYR A 25 -1.45 7.36 -11.27
CA TYR A 25 -0.48 7.24 -10.19
C TYR A 25 0.77 8.08 -10.41
N HIS A 26 1.22 8.26 -11.66
CA HIS A 26 2.29 9.20 -11.97
C HIS A 26 1.91 10.62 -11.54
N GLU A 27 0.69 11.04 -11.81
CA GLU A 27 0.18 12.35 -11.38
C GLU A 27 0.10 12.48 -9.87
N LEU A 28 -0.39 11.44 -9.17
CA LEU A 28 -0.47 11.43 -7.72
C LEU A 28 0.92 11.51 -7.08
N PHE A 29 1.88 10.71 -7.55
CA PHE A 29 3.24 10.75 -7.02
C PHE A 29 3.92 12.10 -7.31
N HIS A 30 3.66 12.68 -8.48
CA HIS A 30 4.18 14.00 -8.82
C HIS A 30 3.61 15.08 -7.88
N LEU A 31 2.30 15.04 -7.66
CA LEU A 31 1.63 15.96 -6.72
C LEU A 31 2.17 15.77 -5.29
N ALA A 32 2.33 14.54 -4.86
CA ALA A 32 2.89 14.24 -3.55
C ALA A 32 4.30 14.82 -3.38
N ALA A 33 5.13 14.73 -4.41
CA ALA A 33 6.47 15.31 -4.40
C ALA A 33 6.43 16.83 -4.33
N LEU A 34 5.57 17.47 -5.13
CA LEU A 34 5.41 18.92 -5.14
C LEU A 34 4.91 19.47 -3.80
N GLU A 35 3.97 18.78 -3.18
CA GLU A 35 3.33 19.23 -1.94
C GLU A 35 3.99 18.62 -0.69
N HIS A 36 5.08 17.89 -0.84
CA HIS A 36 5.83 17.27 0.26
C HIS A 36 4.96 16.35 1.14
N TRP A 37 4.15 15.51 0.51
CA TRP A 37 3.38 14.51 1.25
C TRP A 37 4.30 13.49 1.91
N SER A 38 3.92 13.02 3.09
CA SER A 38 4.55 11.87 3.73
C SER A 38 3.94 10.60 3.18
N LEU A 39 4.72 9.82 2.45
CA LEU A 39 4.29 8.54 1.87
C LEU A 39 4.83 7.40 2.73
N SER A 40 4.00 6.41 3.01
CA SER A 40 4.35 5.28 3.86
C SER A 40 3.80 3.98 3.30
N THR A 41 4.52 2.90 3.53
CA THR A 41 4.09 1.55 3.17
C THR A 41 4.71 0.55 4.15
N THR A 42 4.53 -0.73 3.88
CA THR A 42 5.10 -1.82 4.68
C THR A 42 5.99 -2.70 3.82
N TRP A 43 6.84 -3.50 4.46
CA TRP A 43 7.70 -4.44 3.73
C TRP A 43 6.93 -5.45 2.89
N PRO A 44 5.82 -6.06 3.36
CA PRO A 44 5.03 -6.94 2.48
C PRO A 44 4.60 -6.29 1.17
N CYS A 45 4.20 -5.02 1.21
CA CYS A 45 3.83 -4.28 -0.01
C CYS A 45 5.02 -4.08 -0.95
N ILE A 46 6.20 -3.77 -0.41
CA ILE A 46 7.42 -3.62 -1.22
C ILE A 46 7.82 -4.95 -1.85
N VAL A 47 7.78 -6.04 -1.09
CA VAL A 47 8.12 -7.38 -1.60
C VAL A 47 7.18 -7.78 -2.73
N GLU A 48 5.87 -7.60 -2.55
CA GLU A 48 4.87 -7.89 -3.57
C GLU A 48 5.10 -7.05 -4.84
N ALA A 49 5.26 -5.74 -4.68
CA ALA A 49 5.50 -4.85 -5.82
C ALA A 49 6.79 -5.22 -6.57
N SER A 50 7.87 -5.50 -5.84
CA SER A 50 9.15 -5.87 -6.45
C SER A 50 9.06 -7.17 -7.24
N TYR A 51 8.22 -8.10 -6.82
CA TYR A 51 7.98 -9.34 -7.55
C TYR A 51 7.18 -9.11 -8.83
N LEU A 52 6.17 -8.24 -8.77
CA LEU A 52 5.25 -7.98 -9.88
C LEU A 52 5.83 -7.03 -10.95
N VAL A 53 6.78 -6.18 -10.58
CA VAL A 53 7.45 -5.28 -11.53
C VAL A 53 8.67 -5.96 -12.11
N ALA A 54 8.68 -6.18 -13.43
CA ALA A 54 9.80 -6.84 -14.12
C ALA A 54 11.03 -5.94 -14.21
N PRO A 55 12.26 -6.53 -14.30
CA PRO A 55 13.45 -5.73 -14.60
C PRO A 55 13.38 -5.08 -16.00
N PRO A 56 14.00 -3.92 -16.22
CA PRO A 56 14.79 -3.15 -15.25
C PRO A 56 13.97 -2.25 -14.33
N GLN A 57 12.67 -2.12 -14.54
CA GLN A 57 11.80 -1.23 -13.75
C GLN A 57 11.78 -1.61 -12.27
N ARG A 58 11.94 -2.89 -11.95
CA ARG A 58 12.10 -3.36 -10.56
C ARG A 58 13.23 -2.63 -9.85
N TYR A 59 14.36 -2.47 -10.52
CA TYR A 59 15.54 -1.83 -9.92
C TYR A 59 15.30 -0.33 -9.71
N THR A 60 14.59 0.31 -10.63
CA THR A 60 14.18 1.71 -10.48
C THR A 60 13.28 1.88 -9.25
N LEU A 61 12.30 0.99 -9.07
CA LEU A 61 11.43 1.00 -7.89
C LEU A 61 12.26 0.88 -6.60
N LEU A 62 13.14 -0.12 -6.54
CA LEU A 62 13.93 -0.37 -5.32
C LEU A 62 14.90 0.77 -5.02
N GLN A 63 15.48 1.40 -6.03
CA GLN A 63 16.34 2.58 -5.85
C GLN A 63 15.54 3.78 -5.35
N TRP A 64 14.32 3.96 -5.83
CA TRP A 64 13.42 5.00 -5.36
C TRP A 64 13.08 4.80 -3.88
N VAL A 65 12.77 3.57 -3.48
CA VAL A 65 12.56 3.24 -2.06
C VAL A 65 13.82 3.53 -1.24
N ALA A 66 14.99 3.10 -1.73
CA ALA A 66 16.27 3.30 -1.05
C ALA A 66 16.60 4.78 -0.86
N SER A 67 16.13 5.65 -1.76
CA SER A 67 16.38 7.10 -1.67
C SER A 67 15.62 7.78 -0.54
N GLY A 68 14.67 7.09 0.11
CA GLY A 68 13.85 7.66 1.17
C GLY A 68 12.60 8.39 0.68
N ALA A 69 12.24 8.25 -0.59
CA ALA A 69 11.03 8.87 -1.14
C ALA A 69 9.75 8.36 -0.47
N ILE A 70 9.82 7.17 0.11
CA ILE A 70 8.74 6.54 0.86
C ILE A 70 9.31 5.93 2.14
N ALA A 71 8.58 6.05 3.25
CA ALA A 71 8.94 5.38 4.50
C ALA A 71 8.38 3.95 4.50
N VAL A 72 9.22 2.96 4.74
CA VAL A 72 8.80 1.58 4.84
C VAL A 72 8.79 1.20 6.33
N PHE A 73 7.62 0.93 6.87
CA PHE A 73 7.46 0.64 8.29
C PHE A 73 7.65 -0.84 8.55
N PRO A 74 8.54 -1.19 9.49
CA PRO A 74 8.67 -2.56 9.96
C PRO A 74 7.60 -2.89 10.99
N PHE A 75 7.39 -4.17 11.22
CA PHE A 75 6.61 -4.66 12.34
C PHE A 75 7.31 -5.87 12.95
N GLN A 76 6.99 -6.16 14.21
CA GLN A 76 7.59 -7.27 14.94
C GLN A 76 6.90 -8.59 14.54
N GLN A 77 7.60 -9.68 14.73
CA GLN A 77 7.08 -11.02 14.47
C GLN A 77 5.73 -11.23 15.18
N GLU A 78 5.63 -10.77 16.43
CA GLU A 78 4.44 -10.93 17.26
C GLU A 78 3.23 -10.17 16.73
N THR A 79 3.44 -9.14 15.93
CA THR A 79 2.37 -8.35 15.29
C THR A 79 1.53 -9.20 14.34
N LEU A 80 2.08 -10.29 13.83
CA LEU A 80 1.33 -11.23 12.99
C LEU A 80 0.07 -11.76 13.69
N ALA A 81 0.08 -11.84 15.02
CA ALA A 81 -1.09 -12.24 15.78
C ALA A 81 -2.26 -11.24 15.67
N GLU A 82 -1.97 -9.97 15.33
CA GLU A 82 -2.99 -8.96 15.07
C GLU A 82 -3.52 -9.06 13.63
N PHE A 83 -2.68 -9.52 12.69
CA PHE A 83 -3.05 -9.63 11.28
C PHE A 83 -3.99 -10.80 11.02
N VAL A 84 -3.79 -11.92 11.70
CA VAL A 84 -4.58 -13.14 11.46
C VAL A 84 -6.08 -12.91 11.63
N PRO A 85 -6.56 -12.28 12.71
CA PRO A 85 -8.00 -11.99 12.84
C PRO A 85 -8.53 -11.06 11.75
N LEU A 86 -7.74 -10.07 11.32
CA LEU A 86 -8.11 -9.19 10.22
C LEU A 86 -8.27 -9.99 8.92
N MET A 87 -7.30 -10.82 8.60
CA MET A 87 -7.33 -11.63 7.39
C MET A 87 -8.52 -12.58 7.39
N GLN A 88 -8.81 -13.21 8.52
CA GLN A 88 -9.97 -14.10 8.67
C GLN A 88 -11.29 -13.33 8.47
N ARG A 89 -11.39 -12.15 9.05
CA ARG A 89 -12.61 -11.31 8.96
C ARG A 89 -12.94 -10.91 7.53
N TYR A 90 -11.92 -10.59 6.71
CA TYR A 90 -12.11 -10.07 5.37
C TYR A 90 -11.91 -11.10 4.27
N THR A 91 -11.71 -12.36 4.61
CA THR A 91 -11.63 -13.46 3.64
C THR A 91 -12.95 -14.24 3.67
N GLN A 92 -13.76 -14.05 2.62
CA GLN A 92 -15.08 -14.66 2.52
C GLN A 92 -15.13 -15.79 1.49
N SER A 93 -14.17 -15.80 0.57
CA SER A 93 -14.05 -16.80 -0.49
C SER A 93 -12.66 -16.69 -1.11
N PRO A 94 -12.21 -17.67 -1.94
CA PRO A 94 -10.92 -17.56 -2.62
C PRO A 94 -10.76 -16.32 -3.52
N ARG A 95 -11.88 -15.68 -3.91
CA ARG A 95 -11.86 -14.46 -4.73
C ARG A 95 -11.99 -13.17 -3.91
N THR A 96 -12.22 -13.31 -2.61
CA THR A 96 -12.43 -12.19 -1.70
C THR A 96 -11.60 -12.44 -0.46
N GLU A 97 -10.29 -12.29 -0.61
CA GLU A 97 -9.33 -12.51 0.48
C GLU A 97 -8.61 -11.22 0.83
N MET A 98 -8.30 -11.11 2.11
CA MET A 98 -7.30 -10.15 2.58
C MET A 98 -5.98 -10.89 2.71
N ASP A 99 -4.95 -10.47 1.98
CA ASP A 99 -3.62 -11.03 2.10
C ASP A 99 -2.80 -10.31 3.20
N LEU A 100 -1.58 -10.79 3.42
CA LEU A 100 -0.69 -10.23 4.44
C LEU A 100 -0.35 -8.75 4.15
N ALA A 101 -0.15 -8.40 2.91
CA ALA A 101 0.17 -7.03 2.53
C ALA A 101 -0.99 -6.08 2.87
N ASP A 102 -2.23 -6.46 2.54
CA ASP A 102 -3.41 -5.69 2.88
C ASP A 102 -3.57 -5.55 4.40
N ALA A 103 -3.42 -6.65 5.13
CA ALA A 103 -3.51 -6.63 6.60
C ALA A 103 -2.47 -5.69 7.20
N SER A 104 -1.25 -5.69 6.67
CA SER A 104 -0.19 -4.80 7.15
C SER A 104 -0.51 -3.33 6.92
N LEU A 105 -1.23 -2.99 5.84
CA LEU A 105 -1.65 -1.61 5.58
C LEU A 105 -2.79 -1.17 6.52
N VAL A 106 -3.73 -2.06 6.82
CA VAL A 106 -4.77 -1.77 7.82
C VAL A 106 -4.11 -1.52 9.19
N TRP A 107 -3.14 -2.35 9.56
CA TRP A 107 -2.36 -2.15 10.78
C TRP A 107 -1.63 -0.81 10.77
N LEU A 108 -0.94 -0.48 9.67
CA LEU A 108 -0.20 0.77 9.55
C LEU A 108 -1.12 1.99 9.65
N ALA A 109 -2.30 1.93 9.04
CA ALA A 109 -3.31 2.98 9.15
C ALA A 109 -3.74 3.18 10.60
N SER A 110 -3.94 2.09 11.34
CA SER A 110 -4.29 2.15 12.77
C SER A 110 -3.16 2.75 13.60
N GLU A 111 -1.90 2.39 13.33
CA GLU A 111 -0.74 2.88 14.07
C GLU A 111 -0.44 4.35 13.79
N THR A 112 -0.62 4.80 12.57
CA THR A 112 -0.26 6.17 12.16
C THR A 112 -1.45 7.14 12.16
N GLY A 113 -2.67 6.64 12.15
CA GLY A 113 -3.87 7.46 11.96
C GLY A 113 -4.10 7.90 10.53
N VAL A 114 -3.26 7.47 9.58
CA VAL A 114 -3.39 7.83 8.16
C VAL A 114 -4.35 6.86 7.48
N THR A 115 -5.44 7.37 6.93
CA THR A 115 -6.46 6.56 6.25
C THR A 115 -6.51 6.81 4.74
N ARG A 116 -5.75 7.76 4.22
CA ARG A 116 -5.63 7.97 2.78
C ARG A 116 -4.73 6.91 2.20
N VAL A 117 -5.17 6.23 1.14
CA VAL A 117 -4.43 5.13 0.52
C VAL A 117 -4.43 5.24 -0.99
N MET A 118 -3.27 5.05 -1.59
CA MET A 118 -3.12 4.88 -3.04
C MET A 118 -3.20 3.39 -3.35
N THR A 119 -4.29 2.98 -3.98
CA THR A 119 -4.52 1.58 -4.36
C THR A 119 -5.41 1.50 -5.58
N SER A 120 -5.13 0.54 -6.45
CA SER A 120 -6.04 0.18 -7.54
C SER A 120 -7.07 -0.88 -7.11
N ASP A 121 -6.89 -1.47 -5.95
CA ASP A 121 -7.81 -2.48 -5.40
C ASP A 121 -8.96 -1.81 -4.65
N VAL A 122 -9.71 -0.99 -5.37
CA VAL A 122 -10.78 -0.14 -4.82
C VAL A 122 -11.83 -0.98 -4.12
N ARG A 123 -12.22 -2.10 -4.72
CA ARG A 123 -13.24 -3.00 -4.17
C ARG A 123 -12.86 -3.50 -2.78
N ASP A 124 -11.62 -3.93 -2.60
CA ASP A 124 -11.15 -4.47 -1.32
C ASP A 124 -11.00 -3.37 -0.28
N PHE A 125 -10.30 -2.29 -0.60
CA PHE A 125 -10.07 -1.21 0.36
C PHE A 125 -11.35 -0.44 0.73
N ALA A 126 -12.38 -0.46 -0.13
CA ALA A 126 -13.70 0.08 0.22
C ALA A 126 -14.42 -0.74 1.31
N ARG A 127 -14.09 -2.04 1.44
CA ARG A 127 -14.66 -2.93 2.47
C ARG A 127 -13.92 -2.85 3.80
N TYR A 128 -12.60 -2.63 3.75
CA TYR A 128 -11.77 -2.67 4.95
C TYR A 128 -12.11 -1.54 5.92
N ARG A 129 -12.02 -1.83 7.19
CA ARG A 129 -12.19 -0.85 8.26
C ARG A 129 -11.09 -1.02 9.29
N LEU A 130 -10.61 0.08 9.83
CA LEU A 130 -9.71 0.07 10.96
C LEU A 130 -10.44 -0.51 12.20
N PRO A 131 -9.71 -0.97 13.22
CA PRO A 131 -10.33 -1.46 14.45
C PRO A 131 -11.29 -0.47 15.10
N ASP A 132 -11.06 0.84 14.93
CA ASP A 132 -11.94 1.90 15.43
C ASP A 132 -13.13 2.21 14.52
N GLY A 133 -13.27 1.50 13.40
CA GLY A 133 -14.39 1.63 12.46
C GLY A 133 -14.16 2.61 11.32
N ARG A 134 -13.05 3.34 11.28
CA ARG A 134 -12.78 4.29 10.19
C ARG A 134 -12.58 3.57 8.86
N ALA A 135 -13.06 4.18 7.78
CA ALA A 135 -12.87 3.71 6.41
C ALA A 135 -11.61 4.33 5.80
N PHE A 136 -11.10 3.71 4.73
CA PHE A 136 -10.06 4.31 3.92
C PHE A 136 -10.63 5.35 2.97
N GLU A 137 -9.84 6.41 2.74
CA GLU A 137 -10.04 7.35 1.65
C GLU A 137 -9.14 6.93 0.50
N ILE A 138 -9.72 6.45 -0.58
CA ILE A 138 -8.99 5.90 -1.73
C ILE A 138 -8.66 7.02 -2.71
N LEU A 139 -7.37 7.11 -3.05
CA LEU A 139 -6.85 8.12 -3.97
C LEU A 139 -6.70 7.60 -5.39
#